data_daf6deae1d157464af36be6ae5a4dcdc
#
_entry.id   daf6deae1d157464af36be6ae5a4dcdc
#
_cell.length_a   1.000
_cell.length_b   1.000
_cell.length_c   1.000
_cell.angle_alpha   90.00
_cell.angle_beta   90.00
_cell.angle_gamma   90.00
#
_symmetry.space_group_name_H-M   'P 1'
#
loop_
_entity.id
_entity.type
_entity.pdbx_description
1 polymer ?
#
loop_
_entity_poly.entity_id
_entity_poly.type
_entity_poly.pdbx_seq_one_letter_code
_entity_poly.pdbx_strand_id
1 'polypeptide(L)'
;MRAAPFLIPLALAASATACGSGGDNAAQHQRYLWVQTCAECHAIVRGKPSPNVDAKNLWDVHPGREQVRRAVIDGRPGMPKGLLGGDDVDAIAAYVVARTKR
;
A
#
# COMPACT_ATOMS: atom_id res chain seq x y z
N MET A 1 -12.05 -64.04 18.05
CA MET A 1 -11.99 -63.15 17.28
C MET A 1 -12.26 -61.87 17.79
N ARG A 2 -11.55 -60.96 17.57
CA ARG A 2 -11.79 -59.73 18.06
C ARG A 2 -11.52 -58.73 17.11
N ALA A 3 -12.37 -57.83 16.88
CA ALA A 3 -12.21 -56.72 16.01
C ALA A 3 -11.32 -55.71 16.68
N ALA A 4 -10.23 -55.46 16.10
CA ALA A 4 -9.40 -54.40 16.56
C ALA A 4 -10.08 -53.07 16.24
N PRO A 5 -10.26 -52.19 17.18
CA PRO A 5 -10.78 -50.91 16.90
C PRO A 5 -9.76 -50.16 16.09
N PHE A 6 -10.13 -49.86 14.88
CA PHE A 6 -9.29 -49.00 14.10
C PHE A 6 -9.53 -47.59 14.54
N LEU A 7 -8.67 -47.15 15.38
CA LEU A 7 -8.62 -45.72 15.67
C LEU A 7 -7.89 -45.08 14.51
N ILE A 8 -8.63 -44.56 13.62
CA ILE A 8 -8.06 -43.70 12.62
C ILE A 8 -7.84 -42.39 13.30
N PRO A 9 -6.61 -42.02 13.49
CA PRO A 9 -6.39 -40.66 13.96
C PRO A 9 -6.82 -39.73 12.88
N LEU A 10 -7.91 -39.06 13.09
CA LEU A 10 -8.26 -37.98 12.26
C LEU A 10 -7.21 -36.93 12.50
N ALA A 11 -6.18 -36.98 11.69
CA ALA A 11 -5.27 -35.87 11.67
C ALA A 11 -6.02 -34.71 11.04
N LEU A 12 -6.62 -33.91 11.88
CA LEU A 12 -7.05 -32.63 11.44
C LEU A 12 -5.80 -31.88 11.12
N ALA A 13 -5.44 -31.93 9.87
CA ALA A 13 -4.51 -30.98 9.38
C ALA A 13 -5.23 -29.64 9.40
N ALA A 14 -5.12 -28.94 10.48
CA ALA A 14 -5.46 -27.56 10.47
C ALA A 14 -4.48 -26.89 9.54
N SER A 15 -4.85 -26.83 8.28
CA SER A 15 -4.17 -25.96 7.39
C SER A 15 -4.48 -24.56 7.90
N ALA A 16 -3.62 -24.06 8.73
CA ALA A 16 -3.62 -22.68 9.02
C ALA A 16 -3.22 -22.00 7.74
N THR A 17 -4.20 -21.72 6.95
CA THR A 17 -4.00 -20.77 5.90
C THR A 17 -3.83 -19.44 6.59
N ALA A 18 -2.62 -19.12 6.87
CA ALA A 18 -2.27 -17.78 7.26
C ALA A 18 -2.34 -16.89 6.03
N CYS A 19 -3.50 -16.89 5.40
CA CYS A 19 -3.81 -15.93 4.39
C CYS A 19 -4.13 -14.65 5.13
N GLY A 20 -3.24 -13.75 5.17
CA GLY A 20 -3.41 -12.55 5.95
C GLY A 20 -2.16 -12.26 6.69
N SER A 21 -1.07 -12.74 6.15
CA SER A 21 0.20 -12.22 6.58
C SER A 21 0.11 -10.70 6.48
N GLY A 22 0.61 -10.02 7.47
CA GLY A 22 0.61 -8.55 7.54
C GLY A 22 1.07 -7.87 6.27
N GLY A 23 1.76 -8.58 5.36
CA GLY A 23 2.20 -8.06 4.09
C GLY A 23 1.07 -7.73 3.13
N ASP A 24 0.08 -8.61 3.00
CA ASP A 24 -1.06 -8.36 2.11
C ASP A 24 -1.94 -7.24 2.64
N ASN A 25 -2.17 -7.21 3.94
CA ASN A 25 -2.94 -6.16 4.57
C ASN A 25 -2.25 -4.80 4.46
N ALA A 26 -0.93 -4.77 4.63
CA ALA A 26 -0.15 -3.55 4.48
C ALA A 26 -0.21 -3.03 3.05
N ALA A 27 -0.07 -3.91 2.06
CA ALA A 27 -0.14 -3.52 0.65
C ALA A 27 -1.51 -2.99 0.28
N GLN A 28 -2.58 -3.64 0.74
CA GLN A 28 -3.94 -3.19 0.51
C GLN A 28 -4.21 -1.83 1.15
N HIS A 29 -3.72 -1.64 2.38
CA HIS A 29 -3.87 -0.38 3.08
C HIS A 29 -3.14 0.76 2.36
N GLN A 30 -1.92 0.53 1.92
CA GLN A 30 -1.15 1.51 1.15
C GLN A 30 -1.87 1.88 -0.15
N ARG A 31 -2.39 0.89 -0.85
CA ARG A 31 -3.14 1.13 -2.08
C ARG A 31 -4.42 1.93 -1.81
N TYR A 32 -5.11 1.61 -0.74
CA TYR A 32 -6.29 2.35 -0.33
C TYR A 32 -5.94 3.82 -0.06
N LEU A 33 -4.86 4.07 0.68
CA LEU A 33 -4.41 5.44 0.94
C LEU A 33 -4.09 6.18 -0.35
N TRP A 34 -3.42 5.52 -1.28
CA TRP A 34 -3.13 6.10 -2.59
C TRP A 34 -4.40 6.50 -3.33
N VAL A 35 -5.34 5.60 -3.45
CA VAL A 35 -6.58 5.84 -4.19
C VAL A 35 -7.40 6.96 -3.56
N GLN A 36 -7.48 6.98 -2.23
CA GLN A 36 -8.31 7.94 -1.51
C GLN A 36 -7.68 9.33 -1.40
N THR A 37 -6.35 9.41 -1.46
CA THR A 37 -5.66 10.65 -1.10
C THR A 37 -4.90 11.27 -2.28
N CYS A 38 -4.21 10.47 -3.05
CA CYS A 38 -3.25 10.97 -4.05
C CYS A 38 -3.76 10.85 -5.49
N ALA A 39 -4.49 9.78 -5.79
CA ALA A 39 -4.86 9.43 -7.16
C ALA A 39 -5.84 10.42 -7.80
N GLU A 40 -6.52 11.24 -7.02
CA GLU A 40 -7.41 12.26 -7.55
C GLU A 40 -6.64 13.32 -8.36
N CYS A 41 -5.39 13.56 -7.99
CA CYS A 41 -4.56 14.58 -8.62
C CYS A 41 -3.38 14.00 -9.38
N HIS A 42 -2.74 12.96 -8.86
CA HIS A 42 -1.49 12.41 -9.38
C HIS A 42 -1.68 11.10 -10.10
N ALA A 43 -0.97 10.94 -11.23
CA ALA A 43 -0.66 9.63 -11.77
C ALA A 43 0.63 9.11 -11.15
N ILE A 44 0.86 7.80 -11.24
CA ILE A 44 2.06 7.15 -10.72
C ILE A 44 2.57 6.09 -11.70
N VAL A 45 2.00 6.02 -12.87
CA VAL A 45 2.36 5.06 -13.90
C VAL A 45 2.99 5.79 -15.08
N ARG A 46 4.09 5.23 -15.54
CA ARG A 46 4.83 5.79 -16.69
C ARG A 46 3.92 6.10 -17.86
N GLY A 47 4.01 7.31 -18.37
CA GLY A 47 3.29 7.72 -19.57
C GLY A 47 1.83 8.08 -19.37
N LYS A 48 1.30 7.94 -18.14
CA LYS A 48 -0.09 8.32 -17.89
C LYS A 48 -0.18 9.79 -17.46
N PRO A 49 -1.16 10.52 -17.97
CA PRO A 49 -1.38 11.89 -17.52
C PRO A 49 -2.01 11.89 -16.12
N SER A 50 -1.60 12.86 -15.30
CA SER A 50 -2.25 13.07 -14.01
C SER A 50 -3.66 13.62 -14.22
N PRO A 51 -4.66 13.19 -13.42
CA PRO A 51 -6.00 13.74 -13.51
C PRO A 51 -6.04 15.26 -13.34
N ASN A 52 -5.22 15.79 -12.44
CA ASN A 52 -5.02 17.22 -12.32
C ASN A 52 -3.80 17.60 -13.16
N VAL A 53 -4.00 18.46 -14.15
CA VAL A 53 -2.92 18.84 -15.08
C VAL A 53 -1.76 19.56 -14.38
N ASP A 54 -2.02 20.18 -13.24
CA ASP A 54 -0.98 20.87 -12.48
C ASP A 54 -0.20 19.94 -11.57
N ALA A 55 -0.67 18.71 -11.36
CA ALA A 55 0.00 17.72 -10.55
C ALA A 55 0.89 16.85 -11.41
N LYS A 56 2.14 16.68 -11.00
CA LYS A 56 3.09 15.89 -11.75
C LYS A 56 2.77 14.39 -11.61
N ASN A 57 3.05 13.64 -12.64
CA ASN A 57 3.09 12.18 -12.55
C ASN A 57 4.28 11.80 -11.68
N LEU A 58 4.02 11.10 -10.60
CA LEU A 58 5.06 10.78 -9.61
C LEU A 58 6.09 9.79 -10.16
N TRP A 59 5.74 9.02 -11.19
CA TRP A 59 6.73 8.21 -11.89
C TRP A 59 7.86 9.07 -12.48
N ASP A 60 7.52 10.23 -13.03
CA ASP A 60 8.50 11.12 -13.64
C ASP A 60 9.34 11.84 -12.57
N VAL A 61 8.73 12.15 -11.44
CA VAL A 61 9.41 12.83 -10.34
C VAL A 61 10.35 11.88 -9.60
N HIS A 62 9.95 10.63 -9.45
CA HIS A 62 10.72 9.62 -8.71
C HIS A 62 11.12 10.13 -7.32
N PRO A 63 10.15 10.52 -6.47
CA PRO A 63 10.47 11.16 -5.20
C PRO A 63 11.06 10.18 -4.20
N GLY A 64 11.90 10.70 -3.32
CA GLY A 64 12.37 9.96 -2.18
C GLY A 64 11.33 9.92 -1.06
N ARG A 65 11.55 9.04 -0.10
CA ARG A 65 10.61 8.84 1.02
C ARG A 65 10.36 10.13 1.80
N GLU A 66 11.43 10.84 2.14
CA GLU A 66 11.32 12.08 2.91
C GLU A 66 10.61 13.18 2.12
N GLN A 67 10.84 13.24 0.84
CA GLN A 67 10.15 14.21 -0.03
C GLN A 67 8.64 13.97 -0.03
N VAL A 68 8.21 12.73 -0.10
CA VAL A 68 6.79 12.38 -0.02
C VAL A 68 6.23 12.75 1.35
N ARG A 69 6.93 12.42 2.42
CA ARG A 69 6.51 12.73 3.79
C ARG A 69 6.29 14.21 3.97
N ARG A 70 7.22 15.03 3.55
CA ARG A 70 7.11 16.49 3.67
C ARG A 70 5.95 17.05 2.86
N ALA A 71 5.77 16.55 1.64
CA ALA A 71 4.66 17.00 0.81
C ALA A 71 3.31 16.70 1.45
N VAL A 72 3.17 15.53 2.06
CA VAL A 72 1.93 15.11 2.70
C VAL A 72 1.66 15.89 3.99
N ILE A 73 2.69 16.10 4.79
CA ILE A 73 2.56 16.76 6.09
C ILE A 73 2.42 18.29 5.92
N ASP A 74 3.32 18.88 5.16
CA ASP A 74 3.45 20.33 5.07
C ASP A 74 2.68 20.93 3.90
N GLY A 75 2.30 20.10 2.94
CA GLY A 75 1.66 20.56 1.71
C GLY A 75 2.64 21.19 0.75
N ARG A 76 2.12 21.57 -0.39
CA ARG A 76 2.83 22.28 -1.45
C ARG A 76 1.84 23.16 -2.17
N PRO A 77 2.28 24.12 -2.98
CA PRO A 77 1.34 24.92 -3.78
C PRO A 77 0.40 23.99 -4.57
N GLY A 78 -0.91 24.12 -4.33
CA GLY A 78 -1.93 23.29 -4.94
C GLY A 78 -2.16 21.95 -4.26
N MET A 79 -1.36 21.59 -3.25
CA MET A 79 -1.49 20.37 -2.49
C MET A 79 -1.73 20.70 -1.02
N PRO A 80 -2.90 20.38 -0.47
CA PRO A 80 -3.21 20.73 0.93
C PRO A 80 -2.24 20.07 1.91
N LYS A 81 -2.01 20.74 3.03
CA LYS A 81 -1.22 20.16 4.11
C LYS A 81 -2.05 19.17 4.92
N GLY A 82 -1.38 18.24 5.57
CA GLY A 82 -2.04 17.35 6.52
C GLY A 82 -2.99 16.35 5.90
N LEU A 83 -2.74 15.93 4.66
CA LEU A 83 -3.59 14.95 3.97
C LEU A 83 -3.68 13.62 4.70
N LEU A 84 -2.60 13.22 5.34
CA LEU A 84 -2.51 12.00 6.14
C LEU A 84 -1.72 12.33 7.41
N GLY A 85 -1.90 11.51 8.43
CA GLY A 85 -1.17 11.65 9.69
C GLY A 85 -0.68 10.31 10.21
N GLY A 86 0.20 10.37 11.22
CA GLY A 86 0.69 9.19 11.90
C GLY A 86 1.39 8.21 10.98
N ASP A 87 1.12 6.93 11.19
CA ASP A 87 1.76 5.86 10.43
C ASP A 87 1.37 5.85 8.95
N ASP A 88 0.26 6.47 8.60
CA ASP A 88 -0.19 6.54 7.20
C ASP A 88 0.76 7.37 6.33
N VAL A 89 1.43 8.34 6.91
CA VAL A 89 2.45 9.12 6.20
C VAL A 89 3.59 8.22 5.75
N ASP A 90 4.08 7.36 6.63
CA ASP A 90 5.13 6.41 6.30
C ASP A 90 4.65 5.36 5.30
N ALA A 91 3.43 4.91 5.46
CA ALA A 91 2.83 3.92 4.56
C ALA A 91 2.73 4.45 3.14
N ILE A 92 2.24 5.69 2.96
CA ILE A 92 2.10 6.26 1.63
C ILE A 92 3.46 6.58 1.01
N ALA A 93 4.42 7.02 1.81
CA ALA A 93 5.77 7.28 1.33
C ALA A 93 6.43 6.00 0.81
N ALA A 94 6.28 4.91 1.55
CA ALA A 94 6.78 3.60 1.13
C ALA A 94 6.13 3.13 -0.18
N TYR A 95 4.83 3.33 -0.30
CA TYR A 95 4.09 2.97 -1.51
C TYR A 95 4.61 3.72 -2.75
N VAL A 96 4.71 5.04 -2.64
CA VAL A 96 5.15 5.87 -3.77
C VAL A 96 6.58 5.51 -4.18
N VAL A 97 7.48 5.35 -3.22
CA VAL A 97 8.86 4.98 -3.50
C VAL A 97 8.94 3.62 -4.21
N ALA A 98 8.20 2.63 -3.71
CA ALA A 98 8.19 1.30 -4.31
C ALA A 98 7.64 1.31 -5.74
N ARG A 99 6.60 2.10 -6.01
CA ARG A 99 5.97 2.18 -7.33
C ARG A 99 6.77 2.97 -8.34
N THR A 100 7.62 3.87 -7.89
CA THR A 100 8.43 4.71 -8.78
C THR A 100 9.89 4.28 -8.82
N LYS A 101 10.20 3.18 -8.20
CA LYS A 101 11.55 2.64 -8.19
C LYS A 101 11.95 2.20 -9.59
N ARG A 102 13.17 2.60 -9.99
CA ARG A 102 13.74 2.27 -11.29
C ARG A 102 14.91 1.31 -11.17
#